data_5d70ae5546085fa73590e09d2d780340
#
_entry.id   5d70ae5546085fa73590e09d2d780340
#
_cell.length_a   1.000
_cell.length_b   1.000
_cell.length_c   1.000
_cell.angle_alpha   90.00
_cell.angle_beta   90.00
_cell.angle_gamma   90.00
#
_symmetry.space_group_name_H-M   'P 1'
#
loop_
_entity.id
_entity.type
_entity.pdbx_description
1 polymer ?
#
loop_
_entity_poly.entity_id
_entity_poly.type
_entity_poly.pdbx_seq_one_letter_code
_entity_poly.pdbx_strand_id
1 'polypeptide(L)'
;MNITYAALLEQVKSYQPGKYHTTRNYTNGAVTSWSPYISRGFLSPVLVMEQLKTKHNKQEWIGFMQQMAWREYFQRVWQQKGDLILQDLKSSQTNIILEQLPLPIQNANTGIHAIDNAIHQLYDTGYLHNHLRMYLSMLHSNIFKAAWLPGANWMYAHLLDHDPAANFLSWQWVAGTFSSKKYIANQDNINKYTNTKQVGTFLDTEYEYLQTSIIDDSNTIQSKHLVNWPDPLDQKFEIDVATILKNIEKKNQSKIFDINQTSPNTPYCIYNSFNLDPLWHTDEVVNRILLLEPNHFEQFPVTEKVLQFIVDLAITNIPGIQIFIGNFEDY
;
A
#
# COMPACT_ATOMS: atom_id res chain seq x y z
N MET A 1 13.71 -4.70 -6.41
CA MET A 1 14.63 -4.19 -5.37
C MET A 1 15.00 -5.37 -4.47
N ASN A 2 16.11 -6.02 -4.74
CA ASN A 2 16.56 -7.12 -3.88
C ASN A 2 17.47 -6.52 -2.79
N ILE A 3 16.94 -6.31 -1.59
CA ILE A 3 17.73 -5.90 -0.45
C ILE A 3 18.03 -7.12 0.43
N THR A 4 19.27 -7.23 0.92
CA THR A 4 19.57 -8.20 1.96
C THR A 4 19.14 -7.66 3.32
N TYR A 5 18.78 -8.57 4.23
CA TYR A 5 18.40 -8.18 5.60
C TYR A 5 19.52 -7.39 6.30
N ALA A 6 20.78 -7.79 6.10
CA ALA A 6 21.92 -7.07 6.65
C ALA A 6 22.01 -5.63 6.13
N ALA A 7 21.83 -5.42 4.82
CA ALA A 7 21.84 -4.06 4.24
C ALA A 7 20.69 -3.20 4.77
N LEU A 8 19.50 -3.79 4.98
CA LEU A 8 18.38 -3.08 5.58
C LEU A 8 18.65 -2.70 7.04
N LEU A 9 19.27 -3.59 7.82
CA LEU A 9 19.65 -3.29 9.20
C LEU A 9 20.67 -2.14 9.29
N GLU A 10 21.61 -2.05 8.35
CA GLU A 10 22.55 -0.91 8.30
C GLU A 10 21.82 0.40 7.99
N GLN A 11 20.78 0.39 7.13
CA GLN A 11 19.93 1.57 6.94
C GLN A 11 19.21 1.97 8.23
N VAL A 12 18.67 1.00 8.99
CA VAL A 12 18.01 1.27 10.28
C VAL A 12 18.99 1.86 11.29
N LYS A 13 20.21 1.31 11.38
CA LYS A 13 21.27 1.79 12.28
C LYS A 13 21.76 3.20 11.93
N SER A 14 21.75 3.58 10.66
CA SER A 14 22.22 4.89 10.18
C SER A 14 21.12 5.94 10.10
N TYR A 15 19.87 5.57 10.27
CA TYR A 15 18.72 6.48 10.12
C TYR A 15 18.73 7.58 11.17
N GLN A 16 18.43 8.81 10.73
CA GLN A 16 18.35 10.02 11.54
C GLN A 16 16.89 10.52 11.63
N PRO A 17 16.15 10.19 12.70
CA PRO A 17 14.70 10.47 12.79
C PRO A 17 14.37 11.94 13.06
N GLY A 18 15.35 12.78 13.46
CA GLY A 18 15.11 14.14 13.97
C GLY A 18 14.35 15.06 13.01
N LYS A 19 14.47 14.86 11.69
CA LYS A 19 13.74 15.65 10.69
C LYS A 19 12.40 15.01 10.26
N TYR A 20 12.13 13.80 10.67
CA TYR A 20 10.94 13.06 10.23
C TYR A 20 9.65 13.81 10.55
N HIS A 21 9.47 14.21 11.79
CA HIS A 21 8.20 14.85 12.25
C HIS A 21 7.84 16.10 11.46
N THR A 22 8.82 16.94 11.12
CA THR A 22 8.60 18.21 10.42
C THR A 22 8.53 18.09 8.90
N THR A 23 9.13 17.05 8.33
CA THR A 23 9.25 16.91 6.86
C THR A 23 8.49 15.75 6.27
N ARG A 24 7.94 14.85 7.06
CA ARG A 24 7.29 13.60 6.58
C ARG A 24 6.14 13.79 5.58
N ASN A 25 5.55 14.97 5.52
CA ASN A 25 4.49 15.27 4.57
C ASN A 25 5.02 15.71 3.19
N TYR A 26 6.27 16.16 3.11
CA TYR A 26 6.89 16.52 1.84
C TYR A 26 7.37 15.26 1.12
N THR A 27 7.14 15.18 -0.20
CA THR A 27 7.55 14.01 -0.99
C THR A 27 9.04 13.76 -1.01
N ASN A 28 9.85 14.80 -0.78
CA ASN A 28 11.31 14.75 -0.58
C ASN A 28 11.73 14.81 0.90
N GLY A 29 10.79 14.58 1.83
CA GLY A 29 11.04 14.59 3.26
C GLY A 29 11.87 13.41 3.77
N ALA A 30 12.20 13.45 5.05
CA ALA A 30 13.02 12.42 5.70
C ALA A 30 12.20 11.15 6.02
N VAL A 31 11.66 10.48 4.98
CA VAL A 31 10.94 9.22 5.10
C VAL A 31 11.87 8.02 4.89
N THR A 32 11.53 6.87 5.45
CA THR A 32 12.40 5.68 5.45
C THR A 32 12.22 4.77 4.25
N SER A 33 11.04 4.78 3.62
CA SER A 33 10.63 3.81 2.59
C SER A 33 10.71 2.33 3.05
N TRP A 34 10.61 2.06 4.34
CA TRP A 34 10.70 0.70 4.90
C TRP A 34 9.34 -0.03 4.94
N SER A 35 8.25 0.63 4.56
CA SER A 35 6.91 0.03 4.60
C SER A 35 6.81 -1.31 3.87
N PRO A 36 7.45 -1.55 2.70
CA PRO A 36 7.43 -2.87 2.05
C PRO A 36 8.01 -3.99 2.92
N TYR A 37 9.04 -3.70 3.68
CA TYR A 37 9.71 -4.68 4.55
C TYR A 37 8.96 -4.89 5.87
N ILE A 38 8.40 -3.81 6.43
CA ILE A 38 7.59 -3.89 7.65
C ILE A 38 6.28 -4.66 7.39
N SER A 39 5.62 -4.39 6.27
CA SER A 39 4.37 -5.08 5.92
C SER A 39 4.55 -6.56 5.65
N ARG A 40 5.74 -6.94 5.17
CA ARG A 40 6.10 -8.36 4.95
C ARG A 40 6.57 -9.10 6.22
N GLY A 41 6.58 -8.45 7.40
CA GLY A 41 7.18 -9.04 8.59
C GLY A 41 8.70 -9.23 8.50
N PHE A 42 9.32 -8.71 7.43
CA PHE A 42 10.75 -8.81 7.18
C PHE A 42 11.57 -7.88 8.09
N LEU A 43 11.03 -6.70 8.43
CA LEU A 43 11.61 -5.76 9.38
C LEU A 43 10.65 -5.52 10.54
N SER A 44 11.05 -5.93 11.74
CA SER A 44 10.25 -5.74 12.95
C SER A 44 10.19 -4.27 13.37
N PRO A 45 8.98 -3.67 13.57
CA PRO A 45 8.84 -2.34 14.17
C PRO A 45 9.46 -2.24 15.57
N VAL A 46 9.46 -3.31 16.35
CA VAL A 46 10.09 -3.37 17.69
C VAL A 46 11.59 -3.21 17.58
N LEU A 47 12.24 -3.93 16.66
CA LEU A 47 13.66 -3.81 16.41
C LEU A 47 14.03 -2.38 15.98
N VAL A 48 13.25 -1.77 15.08
CA VAL A 48 13.46 -0.37 14.67
C VAL A 48 13.38 0.57 15.88
N MET A 49 12.35 0.40 16.71
CA MET A 49 12.19 1.21 17.92
C MET A 49 13.37 1.09 18.89
N GLU A 50 13.86 -0.13 19.13
CA GLU A 50 15.01 -0.38 20.00
C GLU A 50 16.28 0.30 19.45
N GLN A 51 16.54 0.19 18.15
CA GLN A 51 17.68 0.84 17.52
C GLN A 51 17.59 2.39 17.65
N LEU A 52 16.41 2.97 17.44
CA LEU A 52 16.23 4.41 17.57
C LEU A 52 16.40 4.88 19.03
N LYS A 53 15.86 4.15 20.01
CA LYS A 53 15.98 4.49 21.44
C LYS A 53 17.43 4.46 21.94
N THR A 54 18.28 3.61 21.39
CA THR A 54 19.68 3.52 21.82
C THR A 54 20.55 4.68 21.33
N LYS A 55 20.15 5.37 20.23
CA LYS A 55 20.96 6.36 19.55
C LYS A 55 20.41 7.78 19.60
N HIS A 56 19.12 7.94 19.85
CA HIS A 56 18.42 9.20 19.72
C HIS A 56 17.57 9.51 20.96
N ASN A 57 17.36 10.79 21.26
CA ASN A 57 16.46 11.18 22.31
C ASN A 57 14.97 11.02 21.87
N LYS A 58 14.05 11.02 22.86
CA LYS A 58 12.63 10.75 22.62
C LYS A 58 12.00 11.74 21.63
N GLN A 59 12.37 13.01 21.67
CA GLN A 59 11.82 14.04 20.82
C GLN A 59 12.15 13.80 19.34
N GLU A 60 13.29 13.19 19.03
CA GLU A 60 13.69 12.91 17.66
C GLU A 60 12.89 11.76 17.03
N TRP A 61 12.63 10.68 17.78
CA TRP A 61 12.00 9.48 17.21
C TRP A 61 10.49 9.33 17.48
N ILE A 62 9.92 10.09 18.42
CA ILE A 62 8.51 9.91 18.82
C ILE A 62 7.54 10.10 17.64
N GLY A 63 7.79 11.06 16.76
CA GLY A 63 6.95 11.32 15.59
C GLY A 63 6.93 10.15 14.59
N PHE A 64 8.07 9.46 14.44
CA PHE A 64 8.14 8.25 13.64
C PHE A 64 7.36 7.11 14.29
N MET A 65 7.54 6.90 15.58
CA MET A 65 6.87 5.82 16.31
C MET A 65 5.35 6.01 16.39
N GLN A 66 4.86 7.26 16.40
CA GLN A 66 3.43 7.53 16.28
C GLN A 66 2.84 6.98 14.97
N GLN A 67 3.59 7.02 13.87
CA GLN A 67 3.12 6.43 12.60
C GLN A 67 3.11 4.90 12.65
N MET A 68 4.08 4.29 13.34
CA MET A 68 4.07 2.84 13.60
C MET A 68 2.87 2.44 14.47
N ALA A 69 2.54 3.26 15.47
CA ALA A 69 1.37 3.05 16.32
C ALA A 69 0.04 3.16 15.55
N TRP A 70 -0.07 4.05 14.56
CA TRP A 70 -1.23 4.10 13.67
C TRP A 70 -1.37 2.82 12.85
N ARG A 71 -0.26 2.28 12.33
CA ARG A 71 -0.27 0.99 11.62
C ARG A 71 -0.77 -0.13 12.55
N GLU A 72 -0.23 -0.21 13.77
CA GLU A 72 -0.67 -1.21 14.75
C GLU A 72 -2.15 -1.04 15.10
N TYR A 73 -2.63 0.18 15.27
CA TYR A 73 -4.04 0.46 15.50
C TYR A 73 -4.94 -0.09 14.37
N PHE A 74 -4.56 0.13 13.12
CA PHE A 74 -5.30 -0.43 11.97
C PHE A 74 -5.29 -1.96 11.96
N GLN A 75 -4.17 -2.60 12.31
CA GLN A 75 -4.10 -4.06 12.46
C GLN A 75 -5.06 -4.55 13.54
N ARG A 76 -5.17 -3.86 14.68
CA ARG A 76 -6.12 -4.19 15.76
C ARG A 76 -7.57 -4.01 15.32
N VAL A 77 -7.87 -2.97 14.55
CA VAL A 77 -9.20 -2.79 13.94
C VAL A 77 -9.53 -3.96 13.02
N TRP A 78 -8.60 -4.35 12.15
CA TRP A 78 -8.81 -5.49 11.27
C TRP A 78 -9.01 -6.80 12.03
N GLN A 79 -8.17 -7.10 13.04
CA GLN A 79 -8.35 -8.27 13.90
C GLN A 79 -9.73 -8.34 14.54
N GLN A 80 -10.30 -7.20 14.91
CA GLN A 80 -11.63 -7.13 15.53
C GLN A 80 -12.78 -7.20 14.50
N LYS A 81 -12.60 -6.62 13.32
CA LYS A 81 -13.66 -6.42 12.33
C LYS A 81 -13.64 -7.42 11.18
N GLY A 82 -12.51 -8.10 10.95
CA GLY A 82 -12.35 -9.00 9.81
C GLY A 82 -12.67 -8.30 8.49
N ASP A 83 -13.38 -8.97 7.60
CA ASP A 83 -13.72 -8.47 6.26
C ASP A 83 -14.66 -7.25 6.26
N LEU A 84 -15.22 -6.87 7.43
CA LEU A 84 -15.99 -5.62 7.54
C LEU A 84 -15.14 -4.37 7.21
N ILE A 85 -13.81 -4.46 7.23
CA ILE A 85 -12.94 -3.36 6.76
C ILE A 85 -13.09 -3.08 5.25
N LEU A 86 -13.72 -3.96 4.49
CA LEU A 86 -14.04 -3.78 3.08
C LEU A 86 -15.40 -3.08 2.87
N GLN A 87 -16.07 -2.68 3.95
CA GLN A 87 -17.35 -1.99 3.98
C GLN A 87 -17.21 -0.69 4.77
N ASP A 88 -18.17 0.20 4.59
CA ASP A 88 -18.24 1.45 5.35
C ASP A 88 -18.39 1.19 6.86
N LEU A 89 -17.41 1.56 7.68
CA LEU A 89 -17.35 1.15 9.09
C LEU A 89 -18.17 2.04 10.04
N LYS A 90 -18.25 3.34 9.81
CA LYS A 90 -18.93 4.29 10.71
C LYS A 90 -20.09 5.03 10.07
N SER A 91 -19.91 5.44 8.83
CA SER A 91 -20.91 6.18 8.08
C SER A 91 -20.81 5.82 6.60
N SER A 92 -21.93 5.70 5.92
CA SER A 92 -21.95 5.39 4.50
C SER A 92 -21.32 6.51 3.69
N GLN A 93 -20.56 6.12 2.64
CA GLN A 93 -20.09 7.09 1.66
C GLN A 93 -21.31 7.68 0.92
N THR A 94 -21.37 8.99 0.83
CA THR A 94 -22.47 9.73 0.20
C THR A 94 -22.03 10.33 -1.13
N ASN A 95 -23.00 10.59 -2.00
CA ASN A 95 -22.82 11.29 -3.28
C ASN A 95 -21.88 10.53 -4.23
N ILE A 96 -22.01 9.20 -4.31
CA ILE A 96 -21.30 8.37 -5.26
C ILE A 96 -21.92 8.58 -6.65
N ILE A 97 -21.08 8.84 -7.64
CA ILE A 97 -21.46 9.00 -9.06
C ILE A 97 -20.81 7.92 -9.92
N LEU A 98 -19.58 7.52 -9.57
CA LEU A 98 -18.82 6.49 -10.26
C LEU A 98 -18.70 5.26 -9.37
N GLU A 99 -19.03 4.09 -9.90
CA GLU A 99 -19.00 2.83 -9.15
C GLU A 99 -17.68 2.09 -9.26
N GLN A 100 -16.80 2.50 -10.17
CA GLN A 100 -15.53 1.84 -10.46
C GLN A 100 -14.34 2.83 -10.41
N LEU A 101 -13.17 2.36 -10.84
CA LEU A 101 -11.97 3.19 -10.90
C LEU A 101 -12.08 4.23 -12.02
N PRO A 102 -12.00 5.54 -11.71
CA PRO A 102 -12.02 6.58 -12.74
C PRO A 102 -10.88 6.40 -13.75
N LEU A 103 -11.20 6.42 -15.05
CA LEU A 103 -10.21 6.30 -16.13
C LEU A 103 -9.08 7.32 -16.06
N PRO A 104 -9.34 8.59 -15.65
CA PRO A 104 -8.26 9.56 -15.43
C PRO A 104 -7.19 9.08 -14.44
N ILE A 105 -7.60 8.41 -13.37
CA ILE A 105 -6.67 7.85 -12.39
C ILE A 105 -5.98 6.63 -12.98
N GLN A 106 -6.73 5.70 -13.56
CA GLN A 106 -6.16 4.50 -14.15
C GLN A 106 -5.10 4.81 -15.22
N ASN A 107 -5.33 5.85 -16.03
CA ASN A 107 -4.47 6.24 -17.15
C ASN A 107 -3.42 7.30 -16.80
N ALA A 108 -3.29 7.70 -15.52
CA ALA A 108 -2.39 8.77 -15.07
C ALA A 108 -2.57 10.06 -15.86
N ASN A 109 -3.82 10.47 -16.07
CA ASN A 109 -4.20 11.64 -16.86
C ASN A 109 -5.30 12.45 -16.15
N THR A 110 -5.06 12.78 -14.89
CA THR A 110 -5.99 13.54 -14.04
C THR A 110 -5.95 15.05 -14.31
N GLY A 111 -4.92 15.50 -15.00
CA GLY A 111 -4.63 16.93 -15.19
C GLY A 111 -3.92 17.58 -13.99
N ILE A 112 -3.60 16.82 -12.94
CA ILE A 112 -2.79 17.26 -11.81
C ILE A 112 -1.41 16.59 -11.91
N HIS A 113 -0.40 17.32 -12.36
CA HIS A 113 0.93 16.77 -12.70
C HIS A 113 1.54 15.95 -11.55
N ALA A 114 1.41 16.43 -10.31
CA ALA A 114 1.95 15.72 -9.15
C ALA A 114 1.26 14.36 -8.92
N ILE A 115 -0.04 14.27 -9.21
CA ILE A 115 -0.83 13.04 -9.07
C ILE A 115 -0.55 12.10 -10.24
N ASP A 116 -0.49 12.61 -11.48
CA ASP A 116 -0.19 11.81 -12.67
C ASP A 116 1.21 11.17 -12.53
N ASN A 117 2.22 11.95 -12.10
CA ASN A 117 3.55 11.45 -11.81
C ASN A 117 3.54 10.41 -10.67
N ALA A 118 2.71 10.59 -9.65
CA ALA A 118 2.56 9.63 -8.56
C ALA A 118 1.99 8.30 -9.04
N ILE A 119 1.02 8.31 -9.97
CA ILE A 119 0.46 7.09 -10.55
C ILE A 119 1.51 6.37 -11.39
N HIS A 120 2.26 7.09 -12.22
CA HIS A 120 3.39 6.50 -12.97
C HIS A 120 4.42 5.89 -12.01
N GLN A 121 4.81 6.61 -10.95
CA GLN A 121 5.72 6.07 -9.92
C GLN A 121 5.17 4.79 -9.29
N LEU A 122 3.86 4.74 -8.97
CA LEU A 122 3.23 3.53 -8.42
C LEU A 122 3.34 2.37 -9.41
N TYR A 123 3.01 2.60 -10.68
CA TYR A 123 3.11 1.57 -11.72
C TYR A 123 4.55 1.10 -11.95
N ASP A 124 5.53 2.01 -11.91
CA ASP A 124 6.93 1.69 -12.20
C ASP A 124 7.62 1.02 -11.01
N THR A 125 7.37 1.48 -9.79
CA THR A 125 8.15 1.09 -8.61
C THR A 125 7.39 0.25 -7.59
N GLY A 126 6.07 0.27 -7.58
CA GLY A 126 5.24 -0.31 -6.53
C GLY A 126 5.33 0.44 -5.20
N TYR A 127 5.91 1.63 -5.18
CA TYR A 127 6.02 2.47 -3.98
C TYR A 127 5.41 3.85 -4.21
N LEU A 128 4.69 4.34 -3.22
CA LEU A 128 4.12 5.67 -3.22
C LEU A 128 4.27 6.30 -1.83
N HIS A 129 4.73 7.56 -1.81
CA HIS A 129 4.79 8.35 -0.58
C HIS A 129 3.40 8.49 0.05
N ASN A 130 3.29 8.35 1.39
CA ASN A 130 1.99 8.35 2.07
C ASN A 130 1.10 9.57 1.73
N HIS A 131 1.69 10.75 1.60
CA HIS A 131 0.92 11.97 1.29
C HIS A 131 0.32 11.93 -0.12
N LEU A 132 1.01 11.32 -1.08
CA LEU A 132 0.49 11.10 -2.43
C LEU A 132 -0.66 10.07 -2.45
N ARG A 133 -0.60 9.05 -1.58
CA ARG A 133 -1.73 8.10 -1.40
C ARG A 133 -2.98 8.83 -0.93
N MET A 134 -2.83 9.77 0.01
CA MET A 134 -3.94 10.60 0.51
C MET A 134 -4.53 11.48 -0.59
N TYR A 135 -3.69 12.12 -1.42
CA TYR A 135 -4.15 12.94 -2.54
C TYR A 135 -4.88 12.10 -3.60
N LEU A 136 -4.37 10.92 -3.95
CA LEU A 136 -5.03 10.00 -4.87
C LEU A 136 -6.38 9.54 -4.33
N SER A 137 -6.44 9.12 -3.06
CA SER A 137 -7.70 8.69 -2.42
C SER A 137 -8.72 9.83 -2.36
N MET A 138 -8.26 11.06 -2.08
CA MET A 138 -9.10 12.25 -2.06
C MET A 138 -9.64 12.58 -3.45
N LEU A 139 -8.77 12.58 -4.46
CA LEU A 139 -9.18 12.85 -5.84
C LEU A 139 -10.23 11.83 -6.32
N HIS A 140 -9.98 10.54 -6.05
CA HIS A 140 -10.88 9.45 -6.39
C HIS A 140 -12.23 9.57 -5.67
N SER A 141 -12.20 9.57 -4.33
CA SER A 141 -13.42 9.37 -3.53
C SER A 141 -14.20 10.67 -3.30
N ASN A 142 -13.52 11.81 -3.16
CA ASN A 142 -14.15 13.05 -2.74
C ASN A 142 -14.36 14.02 -3.91
N ILE A 143 -13.46 14.07 -4.88
CA ILE A 143 -13.56 14.97 -6.03
C ILE A 143 -14.27 14.31 -7.20
N PHE A 144 -13.83 13.10 -7.62
CA PHE A 144 -14.51 12.34 -8.67
C PHE A 144 -15.78 11.63 -8.17
N LYS A 145 -16.02 11.66 -6.86
CA LYS A 145 -17.20 11.04 -6.23
C LYS A 145 -17.33 9.56 -6.60
N ALA A 146 -16.20 8.86 -6.69
CA ALA A 146 -16.18 7.42 -6.95
C ALA A 146 -16.31 6.62 -5.64
N ALA A 147 -16.90 5.44 -5.71
CA ALA A 147 -16.92 4.49 -4.61
C ALA A 147 -15.49 4.19 -4.17
N TRP A 148 -15.18 4.30 -2.86
CA TRP A 148 -13.80 4.25 -2.38
C TRP A 148 -13.13 2.89 -2.57
N LEU A 149 -13.90 1.79 -2.48
CA LEU A 149 -13.34 0.44 -2.48
C LEU A 149 -12.63 0.03 -3.79
N PRO A 150 -13.16 0.31 -5.01
CA PRO A 150 -12.42 0.05 -6.25
C PRO A 150 -11.06 0.75 -6.34
N GLY A 151 -10.98 2.00 -5.89
CA GLY A 151 -9.71 2.72 -5.82
C GLY A 151 -8.75 2.14 -4.79
N ALA A 152 -9.27 1.70 -3.64
CA ALA A 152 -8.49 1.03 -2.62
C ALA A 152 -7.93 -0.32 -3.11
N ASN A 153 -8.73 -1.11 -3.82
CA ASN A 153 -8.30 -2.37 -4.43
C ASN A 153 -7.21 -2.14 -5.48
N TRP A 154 -7.38 -1.15 -6.35
CA TRP A 154 -6.38 -0.79 -7.34
C TRP A 154 -5.05 -0.38 -6.70
N MET A 155 -5.07 0.48 -5.69
CA MET A 155 -3.86 0.91 -5.00
C MET A 155 -3.19 -0.25 -4.25
N TYR A 156 -3.97 -1.06 -3.55
CA TYR A 156 -3.51 -2.27 -2.87
C TYR A 156 -2.75 -3.19 -3.81
N ALA A 157 -3.31 -3.43 -4.99
CA ALA A 157 -2.77 -4.35 -5.98
C ALA A 157 -1.38 -3.96 -6.51
N HIS A 158 -1.06 -2.66 -6.53
CA HIS A 158 0.20 -2.14 -7.06
C HIS A 158 1.27 -1.89 -5.99
N LEU A 159 0.89 -1.78 -4.70
CA LEU A 159 1.82 -1.43 -3.63
C LEU A 159 2.65 -2.62 -3.15
N LEU A 160 3.98 -2.50 -3.13
CA LEU A 160 4.87 -3.49 -2.52
C LEU A 160 4.62 -3.69 -1.02
N ASP A 161 4.13 -2.65 -0.35
CA ASP A 161 3.74 -2.67 1.07
C ASP A 161 2.25 -2.92 1.29
N HIS A 162 1.57 -3.57 0.34
CA HIS A 162 0.17 -3.89 0.46
C HIS A 162 -0.13 -4.55 1.82
N ASP A 163 -1.02 -3.93 2.56
CA ASP A 163 -1.45 -4.31 3.90
C ASP A 163 -2.94 -4.01 3.97
N PRO A 164 -3.82 -5.01 4.09
CA PRO A 164 -5.26 -4.77 4.04
C PRO A 164 -5.72 -3.73 5.06
N ALA A 165 -5.26 -3.84 6.31
CA ALA A 165 -5.65 -2.92 7.37
C ALA A 165 -5.22 -1.48 7.05
N ALA A 166 -3.94 -1.27 6.76
CA ALA A 166 -3.42 0.07 6.50
C ALA A 166 -4.01 0.69 5.24
N ASN A 167 -4.19 -0.08 4.17
CA ASN A 167 -4.73 0.42 2.91
C ASN A 167 -6.22 0.76 3.02
N PHE A 168 -7.08 -0.22 3.35
CA PHE A 168 -8.52 -0.01 3.32
C PHE A 168 -9.00 0.96 4.38
N LEU A 169 -8.43 0.95 5.59
CA LEU A 169 -8.81 1.89 6.64
C LEU A 169 -8.31 3.32 6.38
N SER A 170 -7.17 3.48 5.68
CA SER A 170 -6.72 4.81 5.25
C SER A 170 -7.60 5.40 4.16
N TRP A 171 -8.05 4.59 3.20
CA TRP A 171 -9.01 5.00 2.18
C TRP A 171 -10.34 5.43 2.81
N GLN A 172 -10.87 4.65 3.75
CA GLN A 172 -12.07 5.00 4.50
C GLN A 172 -11.90 6.28 5.32
N TRP A 173 -10.70 6.48 5.90
CA TRP A 173 -10.40 7.73 6.62
C TRP A 173 -10.48 8.93 5.69
N VAL A 174 -9.93 8.85 4.48
CA VAL A 174 -10.00 9.91 3.47
C VAL A 174 -11.42 10.12 2.96
N ALA A 175 -12.15 9.05 2.67
CA ALA A 175 -13.52 9.10 2.15
C ALA A 175 -14.56 9.55 3.21
N GLY A 176 -14.19 9.57 4.51
CA GLY A 176 -15.08 9.94 5.59
C GLY A 176 -15.97 8.81 6.11
N THR A 177 -15.75 7.57 5.69
CA THR A 177 -16.54 6.41 6.16
C THR A 177 -16.01 5.80 7.47
N PHE A 178 -14.76 6.11 7.83
CA PHE A 178 -14.12 5.74 9.11
C PHE A 178 -13.73 6.96 9.97
N SER A 179 -13.78 8.17 9.43
CA SER A 179 -13.52 9.45 10.11
C SER A 179 -14.79 10.29 10.16
N SER A 180 -14.74 11.40 10.91
CA SER A 180 -15.86 12.37 11.00
C SER A 180 -15.90 13.37 9.85
N LYS A 181 -14.84 13.46 9.05
CA LYS A 181 -14.68 14.45 7.97
C LYS A 181 -13.99 13.82 6.77
N LYS A 182 -14.40 14.22 5.58
CA LYS A 182 -13.69 13.91 4.33
C LYS A 182 -12.36 14.69 4.29
N TYR A 183 -11.28 14.06 3.82
CA TYR A 183 -10.01 14.76 3.60
C TYR A 183 -10.06 15.51 2.27
N ILE A 184 -9.57 16.76 2.27
CA ILE A 184 -9.54 17.63 1.08
C ILE A 184 -8.18 18.33 1.03
N ALA A 185 -7.68 18.53 -0.18
CA ALA A 185 -6.51 19.33 -0.49
C ALA A 185 -6.75 20.10 -1.79
N ASN A 186 -6.42 21.39 -1.80
CA ASN A 186 -6.42 22.22 -3.01
C ASN A 186 -5.07 22.18 -3.72
N GLN A 187 -4.96 22.86 -4.88
CA GLN A 187 -3.73 22.89 -5.67
C GLN A 187 -2.53 23.45 -4.90
N ASP A 188 -2.72 24.50 -4.10
CA ASP A 188 -1.64 25.08 -3.29
C ASP A 188 -1.08 24.09 -2.28
N ASN A 189 -1.94 23.31 -1.63
CA ASN A 189 -1.52 22.27 -0.70
C ASN A 189 -0.71 21.17 -1.42
N ILE A 190 -1.18 20.74 -2.59
CA ILE A 190 -0.46 19.76 -3.42
C ILE A 190 0.90 20.33 -3.82
N ASN A 191 0.95 21.54 -4.39
CA ASN A 191 2.18 22.21 -4.78
C ASN A 191 3.19 22.29 -3.66
N LYS A 192 2.73 22.70 -2.46
CA LYS A 192 3.57 22.84 -1.26
C LYS A 192 4.27 21.54 -0.89
N TYR A 193 3.54 20.44 -0.83
CA TYR A 193 4.10 19.18 -0.32
C TYR A 193 4.77 18.31 -1.40
N THR A 194 4.50 18.60 -2.67
CA THR A 194 5.15 17.91 -3.80
C THR A 194 6.26 18.74 -4.46
N ASN A 195 6.50 19.97 -3.99
CA ASN A 195 7.44 20.92 -4.58
C ASN A 195 7.15 21.23 -6.07
N THR A 196 5.87 21.29 -6.43
CA THR A 196 5.41 21.68 -7.76
C THR A 196 4.88 23.13 -7.76
N LYS A 197 4.57 23.68 -8.94
CA LYS A 197 4.06 25.04 -9.11
C LYS A 197 2.94 25.10 -10.16
N GLN A 198 2.14 24.04 -10.26
CA GLN A 198 1.03 24.00 -11.21
C GLN A 198 -0.07 24.95 -10.76
N VAL A 199 -0.67 25.65 -11.72
CA VAL A 199 -1.80 26.59 -11.52
C VAL A 199 -2.87 26.34 -12.57
N GLY A 200 -4.06 26.88 -12.36
CA GLY A 200 -5.18 26.80 -13.29
C GLY A 200 -5.81 25.42 -13.41
N THR A 201 -5.61 24.54 -12.43
CA THR A 201 -6.30 23.25 -12.38
C THR A 201 -7.69 23.40 -11.73
N PHE A 202 -8.50 22.35 -11.81
CA PHE A 202 -9.81 22.35 -11.13
C PHE A 202 -9.69 22.31 -9.59
N LEU A 203 -8.51 22.02 -9.04
CA LEU A 203 -8.22 22.14 -7.62
C LEU A 203 -7.62 23.49 -7.22
N ASP A 204 -7.39 24.38 -8.16
CA ASP A 204 -6.85 25.74 -7.94
C ASP A 204 -7.98 26.68 -7.49
N THR A 205 -8.46 26.42 -6.30
CA THR A 205 -9.60 27.10 -5.69
C THR A 205 -9.53 27.08 -4.16
N GLU A 206 -10.38 27.87 -3.52
CA GLU A 206 -10.46 27.95 -2.07
C GLU A 206 -11.06 26.67 -1.45
N TYR A 207 -10.64 26.33 -0.22
CA TYR A 207 -11.13 25.16 0.52
C TYR A 207 -12.63 25.16 0.71
N GLU A 208 -13.24 26.31 0.99
CA GLU A 208 -14.68 26.46 1.19
C GLU A 208 -15.46 26.02 -0.04
N TYR A 209 -15.00 26.42 -1.22
CA TYR A 209 -15.61 25.99 -2.48
C TYR A 209 -15.48 24.48 -2.70
N LEU A 210 -14.31 23.89 -2.45
CA LEU A 210 -14.12 22.44 -2.53
C LEU A 210 -15.03 21.70 -1.56
N GLN A 211 -15.17 22.17 -0.32
CA GLN A 211 -16.04 21.56 0.68
C GLN A 211 -17.50 21.59 0.25
N THR A 212 -17.99 22.73 -0.22
CA THR A 212 -19.36 22.89 -0.72
C THR A 212 -19.65 21.97 -1.91
N SER A 213 -18.73 21.91 -2.87
CA SER A 213 -18.86 21.06 -4.07
C SER A 213 -18.86 19.55 -3.77
N ILE A 214 -18.25 19.15 -2.65
CA ILE A 214 -18.24 17.75 -2.19
C ILE A 214 -19.56 17.40 -1.49
N ILE A 215 -20.18 18.36 -0.84
CA ILE A 215 -21.42 18.18 -0.06
C ILE A 215 -22.65 18.37 -0.97
N ASP A 216 -22.60 19.31 -1.90
CA ASP A 216 -23.70 19.64 -2.80
C ASP A 216 -23.74 18.68 -3.99
N ASP A 217 -24.95 18.22 -4.35
CA ASP A 217 -25.22 17.41 -5.55
C ASP A 217 -25.05 18.19 -6.87
N SER A 218 -24.79 19.51 -6.78
CA SER A 218 -24.51 20.32 -7.95
C SER A 218 -23.19 19.88 -8.60
N ASN A 219 -23.27 19.29 -9.78
CA ASN A 219 -22.21 18.75 -10.67
C ASN A 219 -21.14 19.76 -11.10
N THR A 220 -20.84 20.80 -10.34
CA THR A 220 -20.14 21.99 -10.83
C THR A 220 -18.64 21.78 -11.08
N ILE A 221 -17.96 20.93 -10.31
CA ILE A 221 -16.53 20.65 -10.55
C ILE A 221 -16.36 19.60 -11.64
N GLN A 222 -17.17 18.55 -11.64
CA GLN A 222 -17.09 17.49 -12.65
C GLN A 222 -17.48 17.98 -14.05
N SER A 223 -18.54 18.77 -14.19
CA SER A 223 -19.04 19.17 -15.49
C SER A 223 -18.10 20.09 -16.29
N LYS A 224 -17.28 20.90 -15.63
CA LYS A 224 -16.34 21.80 -16.33
C LYS A 224 -15.05 21.14 -16.78
N HIS A 225 -14.59 20.08 -16.10
CA HIS A 225 -13.28 19.49 -16.33
C HIS A 225 -13.32 18.06 -16.88
N LEU A 226 -14.47 17.35 -16.77
CA LEU A 226 -14.66 16.03 -17.36
C LEU A 226 -15.28 16.06 -18.77
N VAL A 227 -15.54 17.22 -19.33
CA VAL A 227 -16.18 17.40 -20.66
C VAL A 227 -15.42 16.69 -21.80
N ASN A 228 -14.13 16.43 -21.63
CA ASN A 228 -13.28 15.78 -22.64
C ASN A 228 -12.92 14.32 -22.32
N TRP A 229 -13.54 13.72 -21.30
CA TRP A 229 -13.25 12.34 -20.94
C TRP A 229 -14.12 11.37 -21.75
N PRO A 230 -13.58 10.19 -22.13
CA PRO A 230 -14.36 9.19 -22.83
C PRO A 230 -15.50 8.65 -21.95
N ASP A 231 -16.56 8.21 -22.56
CA ASP A 231 -17.63 7.47 -21.93
C ASP A 231 -17.43 5.96 -22.20
N PRO A 232 -17.35 5.09 -21.19
CA PRO A 232 -17.59 5.33 -19.76
C PRO A 232 -16.42 6.06 -19.06
N LEU A 233 -16.74 6.84 -17.99
CA LEU A 233 -15.75 7.59 -17.19
C LEU A 233 -14.99 6.72 -16.21
N ASP A 234 -15.46 5.51 -15.95
CA ASP A 234 -14.85 4.54 -15.03
C ASP A 234 -14.84 3.13 -15.65
N GLN A 235 -13.95 2.29 -15.13
CA GLN A 235 -13.81 0.90 -15.55
C GLN A 235 -13.47 0.01 -14.37
N LYS A 236 -13.99 -1.21 -14.39
CA LYS A 236 -13.61 -2.23 -13.43
C LYS A 236 -12.13 -2.56 -13.58
N PHE A 237 -11.39 -2.43 -12.46
CA PHE A 237 -10.01 -2.86 -12.39
C PHE A 237 -9.97 -4.36 -12.08
N GLU A 238 -9.30 -5.13 -12.92
CA GLU A 238 -9.20 -6.60 -12.79
C GLU A 238 -7.75 -7.05 -12.90
N ILE A 239 -7.43 -8.12 -12.16
CA ILE A 239 -6.12 -8.80 -12.21
C ILE A 239 -6.36 -10.29 -12.46
N ASP A 240 -5.69 -10.82 -13.46
CA ASP A 240 -5.68 -12.27 -13.75
C ASP A 240 -4.67 -12.96 -12.81
N VAL A 241 -5.14 -13.33 -11.63
CA VAL A 241 -4.35 -14.02 -10.60
C VAL A 241 -3.80 -15.34 -11.09
N ALA A 242 -4.59 -16.12 -11.83
CA ALA A 242 -4.16 -17.44 -12.34
C ALA A 242 -2.96 -17.31 -13.28
N THR A 243 -2.98 -16.35 -14.20
CA THR A 243 -1.85 -16.08 -15.10
C THR A 243 -0.63 -15.58 -14.32
N ILE A 244 -0.81 -14.72 -13.32
CA ILE A 244 0.30 -14.23 -12.48
C ILE A 244 0.97 -15.39 -11.73
N LEU A 245 0.21 -16.26 -11.08
CA LEU A 245 0.77 -17.39 -10.35
C LEU A 245 1.55 -18.36 -11.27
N LYS A 246 1.04 -18.64 -12.47
CA LYS A 246 1.75 -19.42 -13.50
C LYS A 246 3.07 -18.74 -13.93
N ASN A 247 3.08 -17.43 -14.08
CA ASN A 247 4.29 -16.68 -14.42
C ASN A 247 5.33 -16.76 -13.29
N ILE A 248 4.90 -16.64 -12.03
CA ILE A 248 5.76 -16.80 -10.86
C ILE A 248 6.35 -18.20 -10.79
N GLU A 249 5.54 -19.23 -10.99
CA GLU A 249 6.00 -20.62 -11.03
C GLU A 249 7.06 -20.82 -12.11
N LYS A 250 6.78 -20.38 -13.33
CA LYS A 250 7.70 -20.49 -14.47
C LYS A 250 9.03 -19.77 -14.25
N LYS A 251 9.00 -18.57 -13.66
CA LYS A 251 10.21 -17.79 -13.35
C LYS A 251 11.07 -18.41 -12.26
N ASN A 252 10.48 -19.17 -11.35
CA ASN A 252 11.12 -19.68 -10.15
C ASN A 252 11.19 -21.21 -10.10
N GLN A 253 11.17 -21.90 -11.24
CA GLN A 253 11.11 -23.39 -11.34
C GLN A 253 12.09 -24.13 -10.43
N SER A 254 13.34 -23.65 -10.31
CA SER A 254 14.36 -24.28 -9.46
C SER A 254 14.10 -24.10 -7.95
N LYS A 255 13.11 -23.32 -7.57
CA LYS A 255 12.71 -23.05 -6.18
C LYS A 255 11.30 -23.56 -5.87
N ILE A 256 10.60 -24.11 -6.84
CA ILE A 256 9.28 -24.73 -6.60
C ILE A 256 9.44 -25.93 -5.67
N PHE A 257 8.52 -26.06 -4.75
CA PHE A 257 8.49 -27.12 -3.74
C PHE A 257 8.49 -28.50 -4.41
N ASP A 258 9.41 -29.35 -3.95
CA ASP A 258 9.51 -30.75 -4.31
C ASP A 258 9.70 -31.57 -3.02
N ILE A 259 8.73 -32.41 -2.71
CA ILE A 259 8.76 -33.27 -1.51
C ILE A 259 10.02 -34.14 -1.45
N ASN A 260 10.57 -34.52 -2.60
CA ASN A 260 11.78 -35.35 -2.67
C ASN A 260 13.07 -34.59 -2.28
N GLN A 261 13.01 -33.25 -2.22
CA GLN A 261 14.11 -32.39 -1.77
C GLN A 261 14.00 -32.02 -0.28
N THR A 262 12.97 -32.50 0.40
CA THR A 262 12.77 -32.27 1.84
C THR A 262 13.41 -33.37 2.68
N SER A 263 13.85 -33.05 3.88
CA SER A 263 14.38 -34.03 4.79
C SER A 263 13.24 -34.76 5.52
N PRO A 264 13.15 -36.10 5.43
CA PRO A 264 12.12 -36.85 6.14
C PRO A 264 12.14 -36.57 7.64
N ASN A 265 10.98 -36.48 8.27
CA ASN A 265 10.81 -36.22 9.71
C ASN A 265 11.33 -34.84 10.20
N THR A 266 11.65 -33.92 9.27
CA THR A 266 12.05 -32.57 9.61
C THR A 266 10.83 -31.65 9.65
N PRO A 267 10.63 -30.84 10.70
CA PRO A 267 9.52 -29.90 10.78
C PRO A 267 9.48 -28.92 9.61
N TYR A 268 8.31 -28.38 9.31
CA TYR A 268 8.12 -27.35 8.31
C TYR A 268 7.90 -25.98 8.93
N CYS A 269 8.61 -24.96 8.43
CA CYS A 269 8.31 -23.56 8.67
C CYS A 269 7.60 -22.99 7.45
N ILE A 270 6.34 -22.60 7.62
CA ILE A 270 5.52 -22.06 6.55
C ILE A 270 5.52 -20.53 6.65
N TYR A 271 6.07 -19.91 5.63
CA TYR A 271 6.07 -18.47 5.42
C TYR A 271 4.93 -18.09 4.49
N ASN A 272 4.39 -16.90 4.65
CA ASN A 272 3.42 -16.31 3.74
C ASN A 272 3.81 -14.84 3.42
N SER A 273 2.98 -14.14 2.67
CA SER A 273 3.24 -12.76 2.25
C SER A 273 3.46 -11.74 3.39
N PHE A 274 3.16 -12.10 4.64
CA PHE A 274 3.17 -11.20 5.80
C PHE A 274 4.11 -11.63 6.93
N ASN A 275 4.82 -12.77 6.81
CA ASN A 275 5.76 -13.26 7.81
C ASN A 275 7.09 -13.74 7.20
N LEU A 276 7.74 -12.89 6.41
CA LEU A 276 9.03 -13.19 5.80
C LEU A 276 10.21 -12.86 6.72
N ASP A 277 10.11 -13.16 8.02
CA ASP A 277 11.18 -12.92 8.97
C ASP A 277 12.38 -13.84 8.67
N PRO A 278 13.54 -13.30 8.26
CA PRO A 278 14.71 -14.10 7.92
C PRO A 278 15.41 -14.71 9.15
N LEU A 279 15.05 -14.26 10.35
CA LEU A 279 15.61 -14.78 11.61
C LEU A 279 14.77 -15.88 12.23
N TRP A 280 13.60 -16.15 11.66
CA TRP A 280 12.68 -17.14 12.21
C TRP A 280 13.25 -18.56 12.08
N HIS A 281 13.39 -19.27 13.21
CA HIS A 281 13.94 -20.64 13.29
C HIS A 281 15.32 -20.82 12.61
N THR A 282 16.20 -19.81 12.66
CA THR A 282 17.54 -19.91 12.06
C THR A 282 18.44 -20.94 12.70
N ASP A 283 18.22 -21.23 13.99
CA ASP A 283 19.00 -22.18 14.78
C ASP A 283 18.45 -23.62 14.71
N GLU A 284 17.40 -23.84 13.93
CA GLU A 284 16.73 -25.12 13.80
C GLU A 284 16.88 -25.71 12.40
N VAL A 285 16.96 -27.06 12.35
CA VAL A 285 16.90 -27.79 11.08
C VAL A 285 15.42 -27.94 10.69
N VAL A 286 14.97 -27.14 9.73
CA VAL A 286 13.58 -27.12 9.29
C VAL A 286 13.50 -27.00 7.77
N ASN A 287 12.46 -27.58 7.18
CA ASN A 287 12.10 -27.32 5.79
C ASN A 287 11.37 -25.96 5.74
N ARG A 288 11.76 -25.07 4.84
CA ARG A 288 11.18 -23.72 4.72
C ARG A 288 10.38 -23.58 3.45
N ILE A 289 9.13 -23.18 3.56
CA ILE A 289 8.20 -23.06 2.46
C ILE A 289 7.54 -21.69 2.46
N LEU A 290 7.65 -20.99 1.32
CA LEU A 290 6.80 -19.83 1.03
C LEU A 290 5.50 -20.32 0.41
N LEU A 291 4.42 -20.22 1.15
CA LEU A 291 3.07 -20.56 0.71
C LEU A 291 2.45 -19.37 -0.04
N LEU A 292 2.08 -19.59 -1.29
CA LEU A 292 1.34 -18.64 -2.12
C LEU A 292 -0.04 -19.23 -2.40
N GLU A 293 -1.03 -18.83 -1.61
CA GLU A 293 -2.40 -19.36 -1.70
C GLU A 293 -3.21 -18.65 -2.78
N PRO A 294 -3.68 -19.34 -3.83
CA PRO A 294 -4.54 -18.76 -4.86
C PRO A 294 -5.78 -18.07 -4.29
N ASN A 295 -6.48 -18.70 -3.33
CA ASN A 295 -7.69 -18.15 -2.70
C ASN A 295 -7.43 -16.81 -2.03
N HIS A 296 -6.25 -16.62 -1.39
CA HIS A 296 -5.88 -15.34 -0.82
C HIS A 296 -5.70 -14.25 -1.89
N PHE A 297 -5.02 -14.58 -2.98
CA PHE A 297 -4.79 -13.61 -4.07
C PHE A 297 -6.03 -13.37 -4.94
N GLU A 298 -7.00 -14.29 -4.97
CA GLU A 298 -8.32 -14.04 -5.57
C GLU A 298 -9.14 -13.03 -4.74
N GLN A 299 -9.06 -13.12 -3.41
CA GLN A 299 -9.72 -12.17 -2.50
C GLN A 299 -9.01 -10.80 -2.49
N PHE A 300 -7.67 -10.80 -2.50
CA PHE A 300 -6.81 -9.62 -2.44
C PHE A 300 -5.81 -9.63 -3.61
N PRO A 301 -6.28 -9.32 -4.83
CA PRO A 301 -5.44 -9.41 -6.02
C PRO A 301 -4.25 -8.44 -5.97
N VAL A 302 -3.09 -8.93 -6.43
CA VAL A 302 -1.86 -8.13 -6.55
C VAL A 302 -1.24 -8.31 -7.93
N THR A 303 -0.50 -7.31 -8.39
CA THR A 303 0.22 -7.38 -9.67
C THR A 303 1.39 -8.36 -9.60
N GLU A 304 1.82 -8.85 -10.76
CA GLU A 304 2.99 -9.74 -10.87
C GLU A 304 4.25 -9.12 -10.24
N LYS A 305 4.44 -7.81 -10.38
CA LYS A 305 5.54 -7.08 -9.74
C LYS A 305 5.55 -7.23 -8.22
N VAL A 306 4.38 -7.10 -7.60
CA VAL A 306 4.22 -7.22 -6.15
C VAL A 306 4.50 -8.64 -5.69
N LEU A 307 3.93 -9.62 -6.38
CA LEU A 307 4.14 -11.03 -6.03
C LEU A 307 5.60 -11.46 -6.26
N GLN A 308 6.24 -11.01 -7.35
CA GLN A 308 7.66 -11.27 -7.58
C GLN A 308 8.55 -10.63 -6.51
N PHE A 309 8.21 -9.42 -6.02
CA PHE A 309 8.94 -8.80 -4.90
C PHE A 309 8.91 -9.67 -3.64
N ILE A 310 7.76 -10.25 -3.29
CA ILE A 310 7.60 -11.17 -2.14
C ILE A 310 8.51 -12.39 -2.31
N VAL A 311 8.45 -13.00 -3.47
CA VAL A 311 9.26 -14.18 -3.82
C VAL A 311 10.75 -13.87 -3.78
N ASP A 312 11.18 -12.77 -4.40
CA ASP A 312 12.58 -12.34 -4.42
C ASP A 312 13.11 -12.07 -3.01
N LEU A 313 12.29 -11.41 -2.18
CA LEU A 313 12.64 -11.11 -0.79
C LEU A 313 12.87 -12.39 0.02
N ALA A 314 11.97 -13.36 -0.16
CA ALA A 314 12.06 -14.67 0.50
C ALA A 314 13.30 -15.45 0.03
N ILE A 315 13.46 -15.64 -1.29
CA ILE A 315 14.58 -16.42 -1.86
C ILE A 315 15.94 -15.81 -1.51
N THR A 316 16.03 -14.48 -1.50
CA THR A 316 17.31 -13.78 -1.24
C THR A 316 17.74 -13.90 0.23
N ASN A 317 16.78 -13.98 1.17
CA ASN A 317 17.07 -13.78 2.59
C ASN A 317 16.76 -14.99 3.49
N ILE A 318 16.01 -15.97 3.01
CA ILE A 318 15.64 -17.15 3.79
C ILE A 318 16.32 -18.37 3.19
N PRO A 319 17.41 -18.87 3.79
CA PRO A 319 18.17 -19.99 3.23
C PRO A 319 17.34 -21.25 3.06
N GLY A 320 17.40 -21.87 1.89
CA GLY A 320 16.74 -23.14 1.61
C GLY A 320 15.23 -23.06 1.40
N ILE A 321 14.64 -21.84 1.34
CA ILE A 321 13.20 -21.69 1.12
C ILE A 321 12.80 -22.22 -0.27
N GLN A 322 11.71 -22.97 -0.30
CA GLN A 322 11.03 -23.41 -1.51
C GLN A 322 9.66 -22.72 -1.61
N ILE A 323 9.09 -22.64 -2.81
CA ILE A 323 7.81 -21.99 -3.10
C ILE A 323 6.76 -23.07 -3.33
N PHE A 324 5.68 -23.02 -2.56
CA PHE A 324 4.48 -23.82 -2.80
C PHE A 324 3.35 -22.91 -3.28
N ILE A 325 2.80 -23.22 -4.46
CA ILE A 325 1.64 -22.52 -5.04
C ILE A 325 0.46 -23.47 -4.95
N GLY A 326 -0.44 -23.22 -4.03
CA GLY A 326 -1.61 -24.03 -3.71
C GLY A 326 -2.22 -23.56 -2.40
N ASN A 327 -3.43 -24.00 -2.09
CA ASN A 327 -4.01 -23.67 -0.79
C ASN A 327 -3.38 -24.54 0.30
N PHE A 328 -3.44 -24.08 1.55
CA PHE A 328 -2.84 -24.80 2.67
C PHE A 328 -3.36 -26.25 2.81
N GLU A 329 -4.62 -26.46 2.46
CA GLU A 329 -5.28 -27.79 2.49
C GLU A 329 -4.75 -28.74 1.40
N ASP A 330 -4.08 -28.24 0.37
CA ASP A 330 -3.50 -29.02 -0.73
C ASP A 330 -2.06 -29.48 -0.43
N TYR A 331 -1.47 -28.97 0.68
CA TYR A 331 -0.13 -29.30 1.16
C TYR A 331 -0.17 -30.47 2.14
#